data_3601b249d704afbccee2143c26d580b2
#
_entry.id   3601b249d704afbccee2143c26d580b2
#
_cell.length_a   1.000
_cell.length_b   1.000
_cell.length_c   1.000
_cell.angle_alpha   90.00
_cell.angle_beta   90.00
_cell.angle_gamma   90.00
#
_symmetry.space_group_name_H-M   'P 1'
#
loop_
_entity.id
_entity.type
_entity.pdbx_description
1 polymer ?
#
loop_
_entity_poly.entity_id
_entity_poly.type
_entity_poly.pdbx_seq_one_letter_code
_entity_poly.pdbx_strand_id
1 'polypeptide(L)'
;MEEGASERSKLIVNEAQNANKGGWITVPFIIGSMLGQGLALTGAMGNLVVYLIKEYNFKAVDAAQIGNIVQGCTSLAPLAGAVVSDAFFGCYPVVVFSAIVSFVSLILFTLTAAFRSLQPPPCASISDACVPSAGQLAFLYTAVGLMVVGSGGTQFNMLTFGAYQFDSVGDRDVFFNWSIVVMYAVSIIGSTSIVFVEDSISWALGFGVSAAANAIAVVLVLLGSKHYRRPAACGSPFTGLARVAVAAIRKWDVVVAEDDSKYAHGTSEFEESINLRPSQRFSFLNRAAWICHGDTRPDGSIAKPWSLCTVQQVEDFKSLLRIFPLWSASILLSVSIGIQLILTVLQALTMDRSLGPRFSIPAGSMVVSSLVSTVVSLLLLDRLILPLWQKLSPHPPRPLRRIGLGHIINTAGIAASALVERKRASIVRSHQPESQHGDWVVPMTELWLVLPLAVTGVADALHFPGQVALYFQAFPRSLKSTATGMMALIIALGFYLSAAMVDMSRRVTGWLQDDINGSKVENVYWLVAGLTLVNFGYYVLCAKLYE
;
A
#
# COMPACT_ATOMS: atom_id res chain seq x y z
N MET A 1 -5.06 -6.39 45.87
CA MET A 1 -4.00 -5.39 46.10
C MET A 1 -2.61 -5.89 45.68
N GLU A 2 -2.26 -7.16 45.84
CA GLU A 2 -0.95 -7.71 45.45
C GLU A 2 -0.75 -7.80 43.91
N GLU A 3 -1.78 -8.07 43.14
CA GLU A 3 -1.70 -8.13 41.68
C GLU A 3 -1.37 -6.77 41.04
N GLY A 4 -1.99 -5.69 41.53
CA GLY A 4 -1.71 -4.33 41.06
C GLY A 4 -0.32 -3.80 41.47
N ALA A 5 0.24 -4.26 42.57
CA ALA A 5 1.61 -3.94 42.98
C ALA A 5 2.65 -4.68 42.13
N SER A 6 2.35 -5.93 41.73
CA SER A 6 3.20 -6.73 40.83
C SER A 6 3.24 -6.16 39.43
N GLU A 7 2.11 -5.68 38.90
CA GLU A 7 2.07 -5.02 37.58
C GLU A 7 2.80 -3.67 37.57
N ARG A 8 2.60 -2.85 38.58
CA ARG A 8 3.36 -1.58 38.76
C ARG A 8 4.86 -1.81 38.85
N SER A 9 5.28 -2.82 39.63
CA SER A 9 6.69 -3.19 39.75
C SER A 9 7.27 -3.65 38.41
N LYS A 10 6.54 -4.43 37.63
CA LYS A 10 6.97 -4.85 36.28
C LYS A 10 7.04 -3.67 35.31
N LEU A 11 6.13 -2.71 35.37
CA LEU A 11 6.15 -1.50 34.58
C LEU A 11 7.38 -0.63 34.90
N ILE A 12 7.68 -0.39 36.19
CA ILE A 12 8.84 0.41 36.61
C ILE A 12 10.16 -0.25 36.21
N VAL A 13 10.26 -1.58 36.36
CA VAL A 13 11.46 -2.34 35.94
C VAL A 13 11.64 -2.29 34.41
N ASN A 14 10.55 -2.38 33.63
CA ASN A 14 10.60 -2.23 32.19
C ASN A 14 10.97 -0.80 31.75
N GLU A 15 10.46 0.23 32.41
CA GLU A 15 10.84 1.62 32.16
C GLU A 15 12.31 1.89 32.43
N ALA A 16 12.82 1.40 33.56
CA ALA A 16 14.24 1.54 33.92
C ALA A 16 15.17 0.77 32.96
N GLN A 17 14.76 -0.41 32.47
CA GLN A 17 15.51 -1.18 31.47
C GLN A 17 15.48 -0.54 30.08
N ASN A 18 14.45 0.21 29.76
CA ASN A 18 14.31 0.89 28.47
C ASN A 18 15.02 2.26 28.43
N ALA A 19 15.30 2.88 29.56
CA ALA A 19 15.90 4.22 29.64
C ALA A 19 17.27 4.34 28.94
N ASN A 20 18.05 3.24 28.89
CA ASN A 20 19.39 3.20 28.25
C ASN A 20 19.38 2.56 26.85
N LYS A 21 18.22 2.33 26.24
CA LYS A 21 18.08 1.71 24.92
C LYS A 21 17.51 2.70 23.91
N GLY A 22 17.63 2.40 22.63
CA GLY A 22 17.10 3.21 21.53
C GLY A 22 18.12 4.18 20.95
N GLY A 23 17.64 5.19 20.23
CA GLY A 23 18.47 6.22 19.59
C GLY A 23 19.16 5.74 18.32
N TRP A 24 20.10 6.56 17.82
CA TRP A 24 20.78 6.38 16.53
C TRP A 24 21.56 5.08 16.40
N ILE A 25 21.96 4.43 17.50
CA ILE A 25 22.64 3.12 17.47
C ILE A 25 21.77 2.00 16.89
N THR A 26 20.44 2.16 16.92
CA THR A 26 19.47 1.18 16.38
C THR A 26 19.25 1.32 14.88
N VAL A 27 19.53 2.51 14.32
CA VAL A 27 19.23 2.87 12.93
C VAL A 27 19.89 1.95 11.90
N PRO A 28 21.19 1.60 11.98
CA PRO A 28 21.82 0.71 11.01
C PRO A 28 21.13 -0.66 10.92
N PHE A 29 20.67 -1.20 12.05
CA PHE A 29 19.98 -2.49 12.09
C PHE A 29 18.57 -2.38 11.50
N ILE A 30 17.83 -1.30 11.79
CA ILE A 30 16.46 -1.08 11.30
C ILE A 30 16.50 -0.76 9.81
N ILE A 31 17.32 0.19 9.38
CA ILE A 31 17.43 0.59 7.96
C ILE A 31 17.98 -0.57 7.12
N GLY A 32 19.00 -1.27 7.60
CA GLY A 32 19.53 -2.45 6.90
C GLY A 32 18.49 -3.56 6.77
N SER A 33 17.65 -3.75 7.77
CA SER A 33 16.54 -4.70 7.69
C SER A 33 15.44 -4.21 6.71
N MET A 34 15.11 -2.91 6.69
CA MET A 34 14.17 -2.35 5.71
C MET A 34 14.68 -2.53 4.28
N LEU A 35 15.98 -2.32 4.04
CA LEU A 35 16.62 -2.56 2.75
C LEU A 35 16.46 -4.02 2.30
N GLY A 36 16.84 -4.98 3.15
CA GLY A 36 16.79 -6.39 2.79
C GLY A 36 15.38 -6.92 2.60
N GLN A 37 14.43 -6.54 3.46
CA GLN A 37 13.02 -6.94 3.34
C GLN A 37 12.33 -6.30 2.13
N GLY A 38 12.64 -5.04 1.84
CA GLY A 38 12.09 -4.38 0.67
C GLY A 38 12.61 -4.96 -0.64
N LEU A 39 13.92 -5.28 -0.74
CA LEU A 39 14.48 -6.00 -1.89
C LEU A 39 13.85 -7.38 -2.06
N ALA A 40 13.63 -8.09 -0.95
CA ALA A 40 12.95 -9.37 -0.94
C ALA A 40 11.53 -9.30 -1.52
N LEU A 41 10.75 -8.33 -1.05
CA LEU A 41 9.37 -8.13 -1.53
C LEU A 41 9.35 -7.72 -3.00
N THR A 42 10.20 -6.77 -3.41
CA THR A 42 10.24 -6.29 -4.79
C THR A 42 10.71 -7.40 -5.73
N GLY A 43 11.70 -8.21 -5.33
CA GLY A 43 12.15 -9.36 -6.10
C GLY A 43 11.04 -10.42 -6.26
N ALA A 44 10.35 -10.80 -5.19
CA ALA A 44 9.30 -11.81 -5.29
C ALA A 44 8.05 -11.33 -6.08
N MET A 45 7.65 -10.06 -5.92
CA MET A 45 6.38 -9.55 -6.42
C MET A 45 6.50 -8.67 -7.66
N GLY A 46 7.66 -8.01 -7.85
CA GLY A 46 7.86 -7.04 -8.94
C GLY A 46 7.76 -7.64 -10.33
N ASN A 47 8.10 -8.91 -10.49
CA ASN A 47 8.08 -9.62 -11.76
C ASN A 47 7.12 -10.85 -11.76
N LEU A 48 6.24 -10.95 -10.76
CA LEU A 48 5.35 -12.09 -10.58
C LEU A 48 4.49 -12.38 -11.81
N VAL A 49 3.94 -11.35 -12.46
CA VAL A 49 3.10 -11.52 -13.66
C VAL A 49 3.88 -12.18 -14.79
N VAL A 50 5.11 -11.74 -15.01
CA VAL A 50 6.00 -12.32 -16.04
C VAL A 50 6.38 -13.75 -15.69
N TYR A 51 6.64 -14.04 -14.41
CA TYR A 51 6.90 -15.38 -13.91
C TYR A 51 5.74 -16.35 -14.16
N LEU A 52 4.50 -15.90 -13.88
CA LEU A 52 3.29 -16.68 -14.15
C LEU A 52 3.11 -17.00 -15.64
N ILE A 53 3.41 -16.04 -16.52
CA ILE A 53 3.27 -16.21 -17.96
C ILE A 53 4.35 -17.16 -18.50
N LYS A 54 5.64 -16.89 -18.16
CA LYS A 54 6.77 -17.61 -18.76
C LYS A 54 6.98 -19.01 -18.19
N GLU A 55 6.87 -19.15 -16.86
CA GLU A 55 7.23 -20.41 -16.17
C GLU A 55 6.03 -21.28 -15.82
N TYR A 56 4.84 -20.68 -15.67
CA TYR A 56 3.61 -21.40 -15.33
C TYR A 56 2.57 -21.46 -16.45
N ASN A 57 2.90 -20.94 -17.64
CA ASN A 57 2.04 -20.96 -18.83
C ASN A 57 0.65 -20.34 -18.61
N PHE A 58 0.52 -19.37 -17.68
CA PHE A 58 -0.72 -18.63 -17.52
C PHE A 58 -0.98 -17.74 -18.73
N LYS A 59 -2.25 -17.61 -19.10
CA LYS A 59 -2.66 -16.60 -20.08
C LYS A 59 -2.39 -15.19 -19.53
N ALA A 60 -2.00 -14.29 -20.42
CA ALA A 60 -1.58 -12.94 -20.04
C ALA A 60 -2.60 -12.21 -19.14
N VAL A 61 -3.90 -12.28 -19.50
CA VAL A 61 -4.96 -11.62 -18.73
C VAL A 61 -5.19 -12.28 -17.37
N ASP A 62 -5.10 -13.62 -17.28
CA ASP A 62 -5.25 -14.33 -16.00
C ASP A 62 -4.08 -14.02 -15.06
N ALA A 63 -2.85 -14.00 -15.58
CA ALA A 63 -1.67 -13.57 -14.82
C ALA A 63 -1.79 -12.12 -14.32
N ALA A 64 -2.33 -11.22 -15.15
CA ALA A 64 -2.61 -9.84 -14.80
C ALA A 64 -3.62 -9.72 -13.65
N GLN A 65 -4.70 -10.49 -13.69
CA GLN A 65 -5.70 -10.53 -12.61
C GLN A 65 -5.09 -11.02 -11.30
N ILE A 66 -4.34 -12.11 -11.34
CA ILE A 66 -3.63 -12.64 -10.17
C ILE A 66 -2.67 -11.59 -9.61
N GLY A 67 -1.89 -10.93 -10.48
CA GLY A 67 -0.98 -9.85 -10.10
C GLY A 67 -1.69 -8.71 -9.35
N ASN A 68 -2.82 -8.23 -9.87
CA ASN A 68 -3.61 -7.19 -9.21
C ASN A 68 -4.17 -7.64 -7.86
N ILE A 69 -4.69 -8.88 -7.76
CA ILE A 69 -5.21 -9.43 -6.50
C ILE A 69 -4.08 -9.53 -5.47
N VAL A 70 -2.93 -10.07 -5.86
CA VAL A 70 -1.76 -10.21 -4.98
C VAL A 70 -1.25 -8.84 -4.53
N GLN A 71 -1.19 -7.86 -5.42
CA GLN A 71 -0.80 -6.50 -5.08
C GLN A 71 -1.80 -5.84 -4.11
N GLY A 72 -3.10 -6.09 -4.31
CA GLY A 72 -4.15 -5.68 -3.37
C GLY A 72 -3.96 -6.31 -1.98
N CYS A 73 -3.73 -7.62 -1.92
CA CYS A 73 -3.44 -8.33 -0.67
C CYS A 73 -2.17 -7.79 0.03
N THR A 74 -1.11 -7.58 -0.74
CA THR A 74 0.17 -7.03 -0.23
C THR A 74 0.00 -5.61 0.31
N SER A 75 -0.88 -4.81 -0.30
CA SER A 75 -1.20 -3.45 0.17
C SER A 75 -2.09 -3.45 1.42
N LEU A 76 -2.97 -4.44 1.57
CA LEU A 76 -3.88 -4.56 2.72
C LEU A 76 -3.20 -5.21 3.93
N ALA A 77 -2.32 -6.17 3.71
CA ALA A 77 -1.68 -6.96 4.77
C ALA A 77 -0.96 -6.11 5.85
N PRO A 78 -0.26 -4.99 5.52
CA PRO A 78 0.35 -4.12 6.52
C PRO A 78 -0.64 -3.50 7.51
N LEU A 79 -1.88 -3.25 7.08
CA LEU A 79 -2.94 -2.79 7.98
C LEU A 79 -3.31 -3.87 9.01
N ALA A 80 -3.49 -5.11 8.56
CA ALA A 80 -3.74 -6.24 9.46
C ALA A 80 -2.55 -6.48 10.41
N GLY A 81 -1.32 -6.41 9.90
CA GLY A 81 -0.10 -6.52 10.69
C GLY A 81 0.02 -5.44 11.77
N ALA A 82 -0.33 -4.19 11.45
CA ALA A 82 -0.35 -3.10 12.43
C ALA A 82 -1.39 -3.33 13.53
N VAL A 83 -2.61 -3.77 13.15
CA VAL A 83 -3.66 -4.10 14.15
C VAL A 83 -3.20 -5.22 15.09
N VAL A 84 -2.59 -6.29 14.57
CA VAL A 84 -2.08 -7.41 15.37
C VAL A 84 -0.94 -6.96 16.28
N SER A 85 -0.06 -6.11 15.78
CA SER A 85 1.03 -5.51 16.54
C SER A 85 0.54 -4.66 17.71
N ASP A 86 -0.37 -3.72 17.42
CA ASP A 86 -0.85 -2.75 18.42
C ASP A 86 -1.77 -3.40 19.44
N ALA A 87 -2.58 -4.39 19.04
CA ALA A 87 -3.56 -5.01 19.92
C ALA A 87 -3.00 -6.13 20.82
N PHE A 88 -1.99 -6.90 20.33
CA PHE A 88 -1.63 -8.15 21.01
C PHE A 88 -0.15 -8.30 21.36
N PHE A 89 0.75 -8.13 20.39
CA PHE A 89 2.13 -8.59 20.53
C PHE A 89 3.19 -7.48 20.61
N GLY A 90 2.86 -6.26 20.22
CA GLY A 90 3.82 -5.17 20.00
C GLY A 90 4.60 -5.32 18.68
N CYS A 91 5.28 -4.24 18.25
CA CYS A 91 5.90 -4.18 16.93
C CYS A 91 7.05 -5.20 16.73
N TYR A 92 7.93 -5.37 17.71
CA TYR A 92 9.14 -6.18 17.55
C TYR A 92 8.87 -7.67 17.26
N PRO A 93 8.04 -8.40 18.05
CA PRO A 93 7.74 -9.81 17.76
C PRO A 93 7.05 -10.00 16.41
N VAL A 94 6.14 -9.09 16.03
CA VAL A 94 5.44 -9.16 14.75
C VAL A 94 6.41 -8.97 13.58
N VAL A 95 7.34 -8.02 13.67
CA VAL A 95 8.38 -7.79 12.66
C VAL A 95 9.28 -9.03 12.50
N VAL A 96 9.77 -9.61 13.60
CA VAL A 96 10.66 -10.78 13.56
C VAL A 96 9.94 -11.98 12.96
N PHE A 97 8.72 -12.29 13.44
CA PHE A 97 7.93 -13.41 12.90
C PHE A 97 7.67 -13.23 11.40
N SER A 98 7.22 -12.06 11.00
CA SER A 98 6.87 -11.77 9.61
C SER A 98 8.10 -11.78 8.69
N ALA A 99 9.27 -11.32 9.15
CA ALA A 99 10.50 -11.42 8.39
C ALA A 99 10.95 -12.87 8.16
N ILE A 100 10.74 -13.76 9.16
CA ILE A 100 10.99 -15.20 9.01
C ILE A 100 9.99 -15.82 8.03
N VAL A 101 8.71 -15.45 8.10
CA VAL A 101 7.68 -15.93 7.15
C VAL A 101 8.02 -15.50 5.72
N SER A 102 8.47 -14.24 5.50
CA SER A 102 8.95 -13.79 4.19
C SER A 102 10.15 -14.59 3.71
N PHE A 103 11.08 -14.94 4.59
CA PHE A 103 12.24 -15.76 4.26
C PHE A 103 11.83 -17.16 3.79
N VAL A 104 10.91 -17.81 4.52
CA VAL A 104 10.36 -19.12 4.11
C VAL A 104 9.68 -19.01 2.75
N SER A 105 8.89 -17.96 2.52
CA SER A 105 8.27 -17.71 1.22
C SER A 105 9.29 -17.64 0.08
N LEU A 106 10.40 -16.89 0.27
CA LEU A 106 11.45 -16.76 -0.76
C LEU A 106 12.19 -18.06 -1.02
N ILE A 107 12.37 -18.91 0.00
CA ILE A 107 12.87 -20.27 -0.21
C ILE A 107 11.90 -21.03 -1.11
N LEU A 108 10.59 -20.98 -0.84
CA LEU A 108 9.60 -21.64 -1.69
C LEU A 108 9.63 -21.10 -3.12
N PHE A 109 9.70 -19.77 -3.34
CA PHE A 109 9.87 -19.20 -4.68
C PHE A 109 11.15 -19.70 -5.36
N THR A 110 12.27 -19.74 -4.64
CA THR A 110 13.52 -20.27 -5.18
C THR A 110 13.38 -21.76 -5.59
N LEU A 111 12.70 -22.56 -4.79
CA LEU A 111 12.43 -23.96 -5.09
C LEU A 111 11.50 -24.13 -6.31
N THR A 112 10.46 -23.28 -6.47
CA THR A 112 9.60 -23.31 -7.67
C THR A 112 10.40 -23.01 -8.94
N ALA A 113 11.42 -22.17 -8.85
CA ALA A 113 12.27 -21.82 -10.00
C ALA A 113 13.42 -22.82 -10.24
N ALA A 114 13.93 -23.47 -9.19
CA ALA A 114 15.07 -24.37 -9.28
C ALA A 114 14.68 -25.81 -9.69
N PHE A 115 13.50 -26.27 -9.28
CA PHE A 115 13.08 -27.65 -9.50
C PHE A 115 12.01 -27.75 -10.60
N ARG A 116 12.34 -28.40 -11.72
CA ARG A 116 11.42 -28.64 -12.84
C ARG A 116 10.15 -29.42 -12.46
N SER A 117 10.20 -30.23 -11.41
CA SER A 117 9.02 -30.94 -10.88
C SER A 117 7.93 -30.00 -10.33
N LEU A 118 8.32 -28.80 -9.90
CA LEU A 118 7.41 -27.77 -9.39
C LEU A 118 6.92 -26.80 -10.48
N GLN A 119 7.40 -26.95 -11.72
CA GLN A 119 6.96 -26.18 -12.89
C GLN A 119 6.19 -27.07 -13.85
N PRO A 120 5.21 -26.54 -14.59
CA PRO A 120 4.58 -27.25 -15.69
C PRO A 120 5.60 -27.51 -16.82
N PRO A 121 5.39 -28.54 -17.65
CA PRO A 121 6.26 -28.76 -18.81
C PRO A 121 6.15 -27.59 -19.81
N PRO A 122 7.25 -27.25 -20.52
CA PRO A 122 7.21 -26.18 -21.55
C PRO A 122 6.24 -26.58 -22.66
N CYS A 123 5.41 -25.64 -23.11
CA CYS A 123 4.46 -25.86 -24.20
C CYS A 123 5.17 -25.96 -25.55
N ALA A 124 5.43 -27.19 -26.01
CA ALA A 124 5.97 -27.47 -27.34
C ALA A 124 4.87 -27.58 -28.42
N SER A 125 3.60 -27.73 -28.04
CA SER A 125 2.42 -27.79 -28.93
C SER A 125 1.15 -27.52 -28.12
N ILE A 126 0.04 -27.20 -28.79
CA ILE A 126 -1.27 -26.90 -28.19
C ILE A 126 -1.88 -28.20 -27.60
N SER A 127 -1.24 -28.81 -26.61
CA SER A 127 -1.74 -29.98 -25.91
C SER A 127 -2.08 -29.67 -24.45
N ASP A 128 -3.09 -30.31 -23.88
CA ASP A 128 -3.55 -30.15 -22.49
C ASP A 128 -2.47 -30.41 -21.42
N ALA A 129 -1.31 -30.94 -21.81
CA ALA A 129 -0.19 -31.25 -20.95
C ALA A 129 0.57 -30.03 -20.41
N CYS A 130 0.32 -28.82 -20.92
CA CYS A 130 0.99 -27.58 -20.51
C CYS A 130 0.36 -26.91 -19.28
N VAL A 131 -0.76 -27.41 -18.79
CA VAL A 131 -1.46 -26.81 -17.65
C VAL A 131 -0.77 -27.18 -16.34
N PRO A 132 -0.53 -26.22 -15.43
CA PRO A 132 0.03 -26.52 -14.13
C PRO A 132 -0.84 -27.51 -13.35
N SER A 133 -0.22 -28.48 -12.69
CA SER A 133 -0.94 -29.39 -11.79
C SER A 133 -1.43 -28.67 -10.53
N ALA A 134 -2.48 -29.21 -9.89
CA ALA A 134 -3.00 -28.66 -8.64
C ALA A 134 -1.92 -28.58 -7.53
N GLY A 135 -0.98 -29.52 -7.48
CA GLY A 135 0.13 -29.51 -6.52
C GLY A 135 1.13 -28.38 -6.79
N GLN A 136 1.47 -28.13 -8.05
CA GLN A 136 2.36 -27.03 -8.46
C GLN A 136 1.74 -25.66 -8.13
N LEU A 137 0.43 -25.50 -8.42
CA LEU A 137 -0.30 -24.28 -8.07
C LEU A 137 -0.41 -24.10 -6.56
N ALA A 138 -0.71 -25.14 -5.80
CA ALA A 138 -0.79 -25.06 -4.34
C ALA A 138 0.55 -24.60 -3.72
N PHE A 139 1.67 -25.13 -4.24
CA PHE A 139 3.01 -24.74 -3.78
C PHE A 139 3.32 -23.27 -4.10
N LEU A 140 3.03 -22.84 -5.33
CA LEU A 140 3.21 -21.45 -5.75
C LEU A 140 2.34 -20.47 -4.93
N TYR A 141 1.03 -20.77 -4.80
CA TYR A 141 0.13 -19.89 -4.04
C TYR A 141 0.45 -19.88 -2.54
N THR A 142 1.01 -20.97 -2.01
CA THR A 142 1.54 -20.97 -0.64
C THR A 142 2.72 -20.00 -0.50
N ALA A 143 3.64 -20.01 -1.45
CA ALA A 143 4.75 -19.06 -1.47
C ALA A 143 4.25 -17.59 -1.53
N VAL A 144 3.32 -17.31 -2.45
CA VAL A 144 2.69 -15.97 -2.58
C VAL A 144 1.97 -15.57 -1.27
N GLY A 145 1.15 -16.47 -0.70
CA GLY A 145 0.41 -16.20 0.53
C GLY A 145 1.33 -15.91 1.73
N LEU A 146 2.40 -16.68 1.88
CA LEU A 146 3.41 -16.44 2.92
C LEU A 146 4.13 -15.10 2.72
N MET A 147 4.40 -14.68 1.46
CA MET A 147 4.99 -13.38 1.19
C MET A 147 4.05 -12.24 1.58
N VAL A 148 2.76 -12.36 1.27
CA VAL A 148 1.74 -11.38 1.68
C VAL A 148 1.68 -11.26 3.20
N VAL A 149 1.65 -12.38 3.93
CA VAL A 149 1.64 -12.38 5.40
C VAL A 149 2.93 -11.76 5.95
N GLY A 150 4.08 -12.13 5.39
CA GLY A 150 5.38 -11.62 5.81
C GLY A 150 5.53 -10.11 5.55
N SER A 151 5.13 -9.63 4.38
CA SER A 151 5.14 -8.19 4.07
C SER A 151 4.20 -7.40 4.99
N GLY A 152 3.06 -7.99 5.35
CA GLY A 152 2.07 -7.39 6.23
C GLY A 152 2.60 -7.00 7.60
N GLY A 153 3.39 -7.87 8.22
CA GLY A 153 3.95 -7.57 9.55
C GLY A 153 5.22 -6.73 9.52
N THR A 154 5.86 -6.56 8.36
CA THR A 154 7.13 -5.82 8.28
C THR A 154 6.98 -4.37 7.86
N GLN A 155 6.23 -4.04 6.82
CA GLN A 155 6.24 -2.70 6.19
C GLN A 155 5.94 -1.55 7.16
N PHE A 156 4.72 -1.46 7.70
CA PHE A 156 4.36 -0.36 8.59
C PHE A 156 4.93 -0.51 10.00
N ASN A 157 5.00 -1.76 10.49
CA ASN A 157 5.52 -2.01 11.82
C ASN A 157 6.99 -1.67 11.97
N MET A 158 7.82 -1.89 10.93
CA MET A 158 9.23 -1.52 10.96
C MET A 158 9.43 -0.01 11.04
N LEU A 159 8.62 0.76 10.30
CA LEU A 159 8.66 2.23 10.33
C LEU A 159 8.23 2.75 11.71
N THR A 160 7.14 2.23 12.25
CA THR A 160 6.63 2.57 13.58
C THR A 160 7.60 2.16 14.67
N PHE A 161 8.15 0.95 14.57
CA PHE A 161 9.15 0.42 15.50
C PHE A 161 10.40 1.30 15.54
N GLY A 162 10.88 1.75 14.37
CA GLY A 162 12.01 2.67 14.29
C GLY A 162 11.71 4.04 14.93
N ALA A 163 10.50 4.56 14.72
CA ALA A 163 10.08 5.82 15.33
C ALA A 163 10.05 5.76 16.88
N TYR A 164 9.73 4.61 17.47
CA TYR A 164 9.74 4.40 18.91
C TYR A 164 11.15 4.38 19.54
N GLN A 165 12.20 4.34 18.74
CA GLN A 165 13.56 4.37 19.24
C GLN A 165 14.02 5.79 19.62
N PHE A 166 13.26 6.84 19.27
CA PHE A 166 13.63 8.23 19.48
C PHE A 166 12.69 8.96 20.43
N ASP A 167 13.26 9.72 21.37
CA ASP A 167 12.52 10.62 22.26
C ASP A 167 12.30 11.99 21.60
N SER A 168 13.30 12.48 20.87
CA SER A 168 13.26 13.77 20.18
C SER A 168 12.37 13.71 18.93
N VAL A 169 11.48 14.70 18.78
CA VAL A 169 10.66 14.86 17.57
C VAL A 169 11.54 15.08 16.34
N GLY A 170 12.61 15.90 16.48
CA GLY A 170 13.53 16.19 15.37
C GLY A 170 14.27 14.95 14.86
N ASP A 171 14.78 14.09 15.76
CA ASP A 171 15.45 12.84 15.39
C ASP A 171 14.49 11.87 14.70
N ARG A 172 13.24 11.83 15.18
CA ARG A 172 12.18 11.02 14.59
C ARG A 172 11.86 11.46 13.16
N ASP A 173 11.78 12.77 12.92
CA ASP A 173 11.54 13.33 11.59
C ASP A 173 12.70 12.99 10.62
N VAL A 174 13.94 13.08 11.09
CA VAL A 174 15.12 12.67 10.30
C VAL A 174 15.07 11.17 9.97
N PHE A 175 14.72 10.32 10.94
CA PHE A 175 14.55 8.88 10.70
C PHE A 175 13.46 8.60 9.66
N PHE A 176 12.30 9.26 9.73
CA PHE A 176 11.24 9.10 8.73
C PHE A 176 11.70 9.50 7.33
N ASN A 177 12.43 10.62 7.20
CA ASN A 177 12.96 11.05 5.91
C ASN A 177 13.90 10.01 5.30
N TRP A 178 14.84 9.47 6.10
CA TRP A 178 15.73 8.40 5.65
C TRP A 178 14.98 7.12 5.28
N SER A 179 13.95 6.77 6.04
CA SER A 179 13.12 5.58 5.75
C SER A 179 12.38 5.71 4.40
N ILE A 180 11.90 6.90 4.07
CA ILE A 180 11.28 7.18 2.77
C ILE A 180 12.30 7.04 1.63
N VAL A 181 13.49 7.61 1.80
CA VAL A 181 14.59 7.48 0.81
C VAL A 181 14.93 6.02 0.58
N VAL A 182 15.06 5.24 1.65
CA VAL A 182 15.33 3.79 1.57
C VAL A 182 14.22 3.06 0.83
N MET A 183 12.96 3.37 1.11
CA MET A 183 11.80 2.73 0.46
C MET A 183 11.82 2.94 -1.07
N TYR A 184 12.06 4.17 -1.53
CA TYR A 184 12.18 4.43 -2.97
C TYR A 184 13.44 3.79 -3.59
N ALA A 185 14.58 3.88 -2.90
CA ALA A 185 15.82 3.28 -3.38
C ALA A 185 15.67 1.76 -3.57
N VAL A 186 15.08 1.08 -2.60
CA VAL A 186 14.79 -0.35 -2.67
C VAL A 186 13.85 -0.69 -3.82
N SER A 187 12.80 0.08 -4.01
CA SER A 187 11.85 -0.15 -5.10
C SER A 187 12.52 -0.01 -6.46
N ILE A 188 13.38 1.01 -6.65
CA ILE A 188 14.13 1.22 -7.89
C ILE A 188 15.17 0.10 -8.09
N ILE A 189 15.98 -0.22 -7.08
CA ILE A 189 17.02 -1.26 -7.17
C ILE A 189 16.39 -2.63 -7.42
N GLY A 190 15.33 -2.97 -6.69
CA GLY A 190 14.63 -4.24 -6.86
C GLY A 190 14.02 -4.39 -8.25
N SER A 191 13.27 -3.38 -8.71
CA SER A 191 12.64 -3.40 -10.04
C SER A 191 13.60 -3.27 -11.21
N THR A 192 14.85 -2.86 -10.98
CA THR A 192 15.92 -2.86 -12.01
C THR A 192 16.80 -4.10 -11.89
N SER A 193 17.57 -4.19 -10.81
CA SER A 193 18.65 -5.18 -10.70
C SER A 193 18.12 -6.60 -10.45
N ILE A 194 17.16 -6.78 -9.54
CA ILE A 194 16.64 -8.13 -9.24
C ILE A 194 15.79 -8.62 -10.40
N VAL A 195 14.90 -7.80 -10.93
CA VAL A 195 14.05 -8.15 -12.07
C VAL A 195 14.90 -8.45 -13.31
N PHE A 196 16.02 -7.73 -13.51
CA PHE A 196 16.96 -8.05 -14.58
C PHE A 196 17.61 -9.44 -14.39
N VAL A 197 18.03 -9.77 -13.18
CA VAL A 197 18.60 -11.10 -12.89
C VAL A 197 17.57 -12.19 -13.14
N GLU A 198 16.32 -11.99 -12.73
CA GLU A 198 15.20 -12.93 -12.93
C GLU A 198 14.90 -13.17 -14.42
N ASP A 199 14.74 -12.11 -15.19
CA ASP A 199 14.31 -12.20 -16.58
C ASP A 199 15.43 -12.59 -17.54
N SER A 200 16.69 -12.14 -17.28
CA SER A 200 17.80 -12.25 -18.22
C SER A 200 18.84 -13.32 -17.85
N ILE A 201 18.92 -13.72 -16.57
CA ILE A 201 19.91 -14.70 -16.11
C ILE A 201 19.24 -15.98 -15.62
N SER A 202 18.48 -15.90 -14.51
CA SER A 202 17.78 -17.04 -13.93
C SER A 202 16.80 -16.61 -12.85
N TRP A 203 15.58 -17.14 -12.90
CA TRP A 203 14.57 -16.94 -11.85
C TRP A 203 15.04 -17.47 -10.50
N ALA A 204 15.66 -18.65 -10.47
CA ALA A 204 16.19 -19.24 -9.23
C ALA A 204 17.27 -18.36 -8.60
N LEU A 205 18.13 -17.73 -9.42
CA LEU A 205 19.17 -16.82 -8.92
C LEU A 205 18.54 -15.52 -8.38
N GLY A 206 17.57 -14.93 -9.07
CA GLY A 206 16.90 -13.71 -8.62
C GLY A 206 16.16 -13.89 -7.29
N PHE A 207 15.35 -14.95 -7.17
CA PHE A 207 14.70 -15.31 -5.90
C PHE A 207 15.71 -15.69 -4.81
N GLY A 208 16.80 -16.38 -5.17
CA GLY A 208 17.89 -16.70 -4.24
C GLY A 208 18.60 -15.47 -3.67
N VAL A 209 18.88 -14.46 -4.52
CA VAL A 209 19.43 -13.15 -4.07
C VAL A 209 18.43 -12.44 -3.14
N SER A 210 17.16 -12.45 -3.48
CA SER A 210 16.08 -11.91 -2.63
C SER A 210 16.00 -12.62 -1.29
N ALA A 211 16.14 -13.96 -1.28
CA ALA A 211 16.17 -14.76 -0.05
C ALA A 211 17.41 -14.43 0.81
N ALA A 212 18.57 -14.27 0.21
CA ALA A 212 19.80 -13.87 0.91
C ALA A 212 19.67 -12.47 1.51
N ALA A 213 19.11 -11.52 0.78
CA ALA A 213 18.84 -10.16 1.28
C ALA A 213 17.89 -10.18 2.48
N ASN A 214 16.82 -10.99 2.43
CA ASN A 214 15.90 -11.16 3.56
C ASN A 214 16.57 -11.85 4.76
N ALA A 215 17.39 -12.89 4.53
CA ALA A 215 18.15 -13.55 5.60
C ALA A 215 19.05 -12.56 6.34
N ILE A 216 19.75 -11.69 5.61
CA ILE A 216 20.57 -10.61 6.20
C ILE A 216 19.67 -9.68 7.02
N ALA A 217 18.49 -9.31 6.49
CA ALA A 217 17.53 -8.46 7.20
C ALA A 217 17.06 -9.08 8.53
N VAL A 218 16.74 -10.38 8.54
CA VAL A 218 16.39 -11.12 9.76
C VAL A 218 17.54 -11.10 10.77
N VAL A 219 18.75 -11.38 10.32
CA VAL A 219 19.95 -11.35 11.19
C VAL A 219 20.16 -9.96 11.79
N LEU A 220 20.03 -8.89 10.98
CA LEU A 220 20.17 -7.51 11.47
C LEU A 220 19.14 -7.16 12.53
N VAL A 221 17.85 -7.49 12.34
CA VAL A 221 16.81 -7.27 13.36
C VAL A 221 17.13 -8.01 14.66
N LEU A 222 17.60 -9.24 14.57
CA LEU A 222 17.93 -10.05 15.75
C LEU A 222 19.19 -9.52 16.45
N LEU A 223 20.23 -9.12 15.74
CA LEU A 223 21.44 -8.52 16.31
C LEU A 223 21.14 -7.21 17.05
N GLY A 224 20.25 -6.37 16.48
CA GLY A 224 19.80 -5.13 17.11
C GLY A 224 18.96 -5.33 18.38
N SER A 225 18.52 -6.55 18.67
CA SER A 225 17.54 -6.85 19.75
C SER A 225 17.94 -6.36 21.14
N LYS A 226 19.24 -6.29 21.43
CA LYS A 226 19.77 -5.81 22.72
C LYS A 226 19.66 -4.28 22.88
N HIS A 227 19.60 -3.55 21.76
CA HIS A 227 19.61 -2.08 21.73
C HIS A 227 18.19 -1.50 21.60
N TYR A 228 17.18 -2.31 21.25
CA TYR A 228 15.85 -1.82 20.96
C TYR A 228 15.03 -1.52 22.22
N ARG A 229 14.29 -0.41 22.18
CA ARG A 229 13.14 -0.16 23.05
C ARG A 229 11.95 -0.94 22.52
N ARG A 230 11.23 -1.60 23.41
CA ARG A 230 10.07 -2.44 23.07
C ARG A 230 8.86 -1.94 23.83
N PRO A 231 8.11 -0.96 23.28
CA PRO A 231 6.88 -0.51 23.92
C PRO A 231 5.87 -1.66 23.96
N ALA A 232 5.11 -1.72 25.05
CA ALA A 232 4.01 -2.66 25.19
C ALA A 232 2.88 -2.31 24.21
N ALA A 233 2.05 -3.29 23.88
CA ALA A 233 0.84 -3.07 23.08
C ALA A 233 -0.12 -2.16 23.84
N CYS A 234 -0.52 -1.04 23.23
CA CYS A 234 -1.39 -0.03 23.87
C CYS A 234 -2.86 -0.13 23.40
N GLY A 235 -3.20 -1.14 22.60
CA GLY A 235 -4.50 -1.27 21.96
C GLY A 235 -4.55 -0.60 20.57
N SER A 236 -5.41 -1.13 19.70
CA SER A 236 -5.52 -0.63 18.32
C SER A 236 -6.48 0.56 18.23
N PRO A 237 -6.13 1.67 17.56
CA PRO A 237 -7.04 2.77 17.26
C PRO A 237 -8.30 2.32 16.51
N PHE A 238 -8.19 1.30 15.65
CA PHE A 238 -9.32 0.72 14.92
C PHE A 238 -10.35 0.07 15.85
N THR A 239 -9.92 -0.49 16.96
CA THR A 239 -10.82 -1.01 18.01
C THR A 239 -11.64 0.12 18.63
N GLY A 240 -11.03 1.30 18.85
CA GLY A 240 -11.73 2.49 19.35
C GLY A 240 -12.84 2.93 18.39
N LEU A 241 -12.53 3.00 17.10
CA LEU A 241 -13.52 3.34 16.06
C LEU A 241 -14.66 2.32 15.99
N ALA A 242 -14.35 1.02 16.04
CA ALA A 242 -15.36 -0.04 16.05
C ALA A 242 -16.28 0.05 17.28
N ARG A 243 -15.72 0.38 18.48
CA ARG A 243 -16.49 0.58 19.70
C ARG A 243 -17.53 1.69 19.54
N VAL A 244 -17.15 2.84 18.94
CA VAL A 244 -18.07 3.95 18.71
C VAL A 244 -19.24 3.53 17.82
N ALA A 245 -18.97 2.84 16.70
CA ALA A 245 -20.01 2.35 15.81
C ALA A 245 -20.95 1.37 16.51
N VAL A 246 -20.41 0.39 17.25
CA VAL A 246 -21.22 -0.59 18.00
C VAL A 246 -22.02 0.07 19.13
N ALA A 247 -21.40 1.00 19.87
CA ALA A 247 -22.09 1.72 20.96
C ALA A 247 -23.24 2.58 20.42
N ALA A 248 -23.04 3.27 19.28
CA ALA A 248 -24.09 4.06 18.63
C ALA A 248 -25.26 3.18 18.17
N ILE A 249 -24.99 1.99 17.61
CA ILE A 249 -26.03 1.02 17.20
C ILE A 249 -26.76 0.47 18.42
N ARG A 250 -26.06 0.10 19.49
CA ARG A 250 -26.66 -0.44 20.71
C ARG A 250 -27.58 0.56 21.42
N LYS A 251 -27.30 1.86 21.26
CA LYS A 251 -28.08 2.96 21.87
C LYS A 251 -28.99 3.64 20.85
N TRP A 252 -29.41 2.93 19.78
CA TRP A 252 -30.23 3.51 18.73
C TRP A 252 -31.55 4.11 19.25
N ASP A 253 -32.17 3.50 20.24
CA ASP A 253 -33.45 3.93 20.82
C ASP A 253 -33.31 5.00 21.94
N VAL A 254 -32.08 5.36 22.31
CA VAL A 254 -31.84 6.33 23.39
C VAL A 254 -32.05 7.73 22.85
N VAL A 255 -33.00 8.45 23.48
CA VAL A 255 -33.21 9.88 23.24
C VAL A 255 -32.16 10.68 24.00
N VAL A 256 -31.31 11.39 23.27
CA VAL A 256 -30.32 12.26 23.86
C VAL A 256 -30.97 13.57 24.28
N ALA A 257 -30.97 13.85 25.59
CA ALA A 257 -31.45 15.14 26.11
C ALA A 257 -30.36 16.21 25.96
N GLU A 258 -30.70 17.49 26.06
CA GLU A 258 -29.71 18.62 26.00
C GLU A 258 -28.88 18.79 27.30
N ASP A 259 -28.72 17.73 28.08
CA ASP A 259 -27.99 17.75 29.35
C ASP A 259 -26.51 17.35 29.15
N ASP A 260 -25.64 18.32 29.12
CA ASP A 260 -24.20 18.13 28.89
C ASP A 260 -23.50 17.29 29.97
N SER A 261 -24.07 17.21 31.17
CA SER A 261 -23.48 16.47 32.30
C SER A 261 -23.52 14.94 32.13
N LYS A 262 -24.30 14.44 31.15
CA LYS A 262 -24.49 13.01 30.88
C LYS A 262 -23.59 12.44 29.77
N TYR A 263 -22.64 13.23 29.27
CA TYR A 263 -21.66 12.72 28.33
C TYR A 263 -20.41 12.17 29.06
N ALA A 264 -19.88 11.05 28.56
CA ALA A 264 -18.67 10.47 29.08
C ALA A 264 -17.43 11.23 28.56
N HIS A 265 -16.66 11.80 29.48
CA HIS A 265 -15.36 12.41 29.20
C HIS A 265 -14.23 11.47 29.60
N GLY A 266 -13.05 11.61 28.96
CA GLY A 266 -11.87 10.80 29.31
C GLY A 266 -11.24 11.24 30.64
N THR A 267 -10.52 10.32 31.28
CA THR A 267 -9.84 10.56 32.57
C THR A 267 -8.37 10.96 32.43
N SER A 268 -7.86 11.16 31.21
CA SER A 268 -6.48 11.62 31.00
C SER A 268 -6.38 13.14 31.14
N GLU A 269 -5.28 13.64 31.74
CA GLU A 269 -5.01 15.08 31.91
C GLU A 269 -5.14 15.89 30.59
N PHE A 270 -4.95 15.23 29.46
CA PHE A 270 -5.08 15.83 28.14
C PHE A 270 -6.55 15.90 27.66
N GLU A 271 -7.41 15.00 28.12
CA GLU A 271 -8.85 14.96 27.82
C GLU A 271 -9.68 15.81 28.80
N GLU A 272 -9.24 15.97 30.04
CA GLU A 272 -9.90 16.83 31.05
C GLU A 272 -9.85 18.33 30.69
N SER A 273 -8.86 18.77 29.92
CA SER A 273 -8.72 20.20 29.55
C SER A 273 -9.71 20.67 28.48
N ILE A 274 -10.49 19.76 27.87
CA ILE A 274 -11.41 20.09 26.79
C ILE A 274 -12.81 19.58 27.16
N ASN A 275 -13.60 20.42 27.83
CA ASN A 275 -15.05 20.25 27.97
C ASN A 275 -15.73 20.43 26.60
N LEU A 276 -15.47 19.50 25.69
CA LEU A 276 -16.03 19.50 24.35
C LEU A 276 -17.44 18.97 24.40
N ARG A 277 -18.41 19.83 24.10
CA ARG A 277 -19.72 19.38 23.68
C ARG A 277 -19.56 18.59 22.37
N PRO A 278 -20.21 17.41 22.24
CA PRO A 278 -20.18 16.70 20.97
C PRO A 278 -20.80 17.56 19.86
N SER A 279 -20.14 17.64 18.72
CA SER A 279 -20.61 18.43 17.58
C SER A 279 -21.98 17.92 17.10
N GLN A 280 -22.82 18.82 16.59
CA GLN A 280 -24.15 18.46 16.06
C GLN A 280 -24.07 17.72 14.71
N ARG A 281 -22.92 17.77 14.05
CA ARG A 281 -22.69 17.02 12.83
C ARG A 281 -22.66 15.53 13.15
N PHE A 282 -23.41 14.70 12.42
CA PHE A 282 -23.60 13.27 12.74
C PHE A 282 -24.10 13.03 14.18
N SER A 283 -25.10 13.81 14.61
CA SER A 283 -25.66 13.80 15.98
C SER A 283 -26.10 12.42 16.44
N PHE A 284 -26.49 11.52 15.53
CA PHE A 284 -26.84 10.13 15.83
C PHE A 284 -25.70 9.35 16.50
N LEU A 285 -24.43 9.74 16.29
CA LEU A 285 -23.27 9.13 16.95
C LEU A 285 -23.08 9.60 18.40
N ASN A 286 -23.64 10.76 18.77
CA ASN A 286 -23.51 11.29 20.13
C ASN A 286 -24.05 10.34 21.19
N ARG A 287 -24.99 9.47 20.82
CA ARG A 287 -25.55 8.42 21.68
C ARG A 287 -24.49 7.46 22.21
N ALA A 288 -23.38 7.23 21.47
CA ALA A 288 -22.29 6.40 21.91
C ALA A 288 -21.58 6.95 23.15
N ALA A 289 -21.56 8.28 23.33
CA ALA A 289 -20.97 8.94 24.49
C ALA A 289 -21.99 9.24 25.61
N TRP A 290 -23.28 8.94 25.41
CA TRP A 290 -24.32 9.18 26.40
C TRP A 290 -24.30 8.14 27.49
N ILE A 291 -24.19 8.56 28.78
CA ILE A 291 -24.13 7.69 29.95
C ILE A 291 -25.53 7.16 30.25
N CYS A 292 -25.69 5.84 30.19
CA CYS A 292 -26.88 5.12 30.63
C CYS A 292 -26.59 4.41 31.96
N HIS A 293 -27.67 4.02 32.68
CA HIS A 293 -27.55 3.33 33.95
C HIS A 293 -26.72 2.03 33.82
N GLY A 294 -25.66 1.90 34.61
CA GLY A 294 -24.78 0.72 34.62
C GLY A 294 -23.68 0.72 33.55
N ASP A 295 -23.46 1.83 32.83
CA ASP A 295 -22.36 1.99 31.85
C ASP A 295 -21.04 2.42 32.53
N THR A 296 -21.13 3.05 33.72
CA THR A 296 -19.98 3.51 34.49
C THR A 296 -19.87 2.76 35.80
N ARG A 297 -18.64 2.61 36.28
CA ARG A 297 -18.32 2.09 37.62
C ARG A 297 -18.49 3.20 38.65
N PRO A 298 -18.49 2.85 39.98
CA PRO A 298 -18.58 3.85 41.06
C PRO A 298 -17.41 4.85 41.07
N ASP A 299 -16.26 4.49 40.47
CA ASP A 299 -15.08 5.32 40.29
C ASP A 299 -15.14 6.26 39.09
N GLY A 300 -16.27 6.28 38.37
CA GLY A 300 -16.45 7.07 37.14
C GLY A 300 -15.85 6.44 35.87
N SER A 301 -15.13 5.34 35.97
CA SER A 301 -14.55 4.65 34.83
C SER A 301 -15.59 3.92 33.99
N ILE A 302 -15.31 3.74 32.68
CA ILE A 302 -16.20 3.05 31.74
C ILE A 302 -16.26 1.55 32.10
N ALA A 303 -17.44 1.05 32.49
CA ALA A 303 -17.65 -0.37 32.80
C ALA A 303 -17.81 -1.23 31.55
N LYS A 304 -18.42 -0.67 30.49
CA LYS A 304 -18.75 -1.39 29.25
C LYS A 304 -18.21 -0.66 28.02
N PRO A 305 -16.94 -0.90 27.61
CA PRO A 305 -16.30 -0.16 26.50
C PRO A 305 -16.99 -0.31 25.13
N TRP A 306 -17.83 -1.35 24.97
CA TRP A 306 -18.62 -1.57 23.75
C TRP A 306 -20.04 -0.96 23.79
N SER A 307 -20.38 -0.26 24.87
CA SER A 307 -21.66 0.43 25.05
C SER A 307 -21.48 1.91 25.34
N LEU A 308 -20.35 2.32 25.95
CA LEU A 308 -20.04 3.70 26.26
C LEU A 308 -18.65 4.05 25.76
N CYS A 309 -18.57 5.17 25.02
CA CYS A 309 -17.32 5.75 24.50
C CYS A 309 -17.15 7.17 25.02
N THR A 310 -15.94 7.72 24.98
CA THR A 310 -15.71 9.13 25.31
C THR A 310 -16.17 10.05 24.18
N VAL A 311 -16.50 11.31 24.51
CA VAL A 311 -16.81 12.34 23.50
C VAL A 311 -15.70 12.46 22.48
N GLN A 312 -14.44 12.41 22.90
CA GLN A 312 -13.28 12.48 22.02
C GLN A 312 -13.29 11.34 20.99
N GLN A 313 -13.56 10.08 21.41
CA GLN A 313 -13.64 8.94 20.49
C GLN A 313 -14.75 9.11 19.45
N VAL A 314 -15.89 9.69 19.87
CA VAL A 314 -17.01 9.99 18.94
C VAL A 314 -16.62 11.07 17.95
N GLU A 315 -15.96 12.16 18.38
CA GLU A 315 -15.50 13.24 17.48
C GLU A 315 -14.39 12.74 16.53
N ASP A 316 -13.52 11.86 17.00
CA ASP A 316 -12.52 11.18 16.18
C ASP A 316 -13.18 10.38 15.05
N PHE A 317 -14.23 9.62 15.37
CA PHE A 317 -14.99 8.85 14.36
C PHE A 317 -15.73 9.76 13.37
N LYS A 318 -16.31 10.87 13.84
CA LYS A 318 -16.97 11.87 12.97
C LYS A 318 -15.97 12.53 12.02
N SER A 319 -14.75 12.81 12.49
CA SER A 319 -13.68 13.36 11.65
C SER A 319 -13.33 12.43 10.50
N LEU A 320 -13.32 11.11 10.75
CA LEU A 320 -13.12 10.09 9.74
C LEU A 320 -14.27 10.04 8.73
N LEU A 321 -15.52 10.09 9.20
CA LEU A 321 -16.69 10.11 8.31
C LEU A 321 -16.72 11.37 7.43
N ARG A 322 -16.27 12.50 7.95
CA ARG A 322 -16.21 13.76 7.19
C ARG A 322 -15.26 13.67 6.00
N ILE A 323 -14.16 12.95 6.13
CA ILE A 323 -13.14 12.81 5.07
C ILE A 323 -13.49 11.69 4.08
N PHE A 324 -14.41 10.79 4.42
CA PHE A 324 -14.75 9.61 3.65
C PHE A 324 -15.14 9.88 2.18
N PRO A 325 -15.89 10.95 1.81
CA PRO A 325 -16.17 11.24 0.40
C PRO A 325 -14.91 11.57 -0.40
N LEU A 326 -13.97 12.34 0.17
CA LEU A 326 -12.67 12.63 -0.46
C LEU A 326 -11.81 11.38 -0.57
N TRP A 327 -11.85 10.53 0.46
CA TRP A 327 -11.17 9.25 0.49
C TRP A 327 -11.67 8.32 -0.62
N SER A 328 -12.99 8.22 -0.82
CA SER A 328 -13.59 7.37 -1.86
C SER A 328 -13.22 7.82 -3.28
N ALA A 329 -13.06 9.11 -3.53
CA ALA A 329 -12.60 9.63 -4.82
C ALA A 329 -11.18 9.15 -5.17
N SER A 330 -10.35 8.90 -4.17
CA SER A 330 -8.96 8.45 -4.36
C SER A 330 -8.86 6.97 -4.74
N ILE A 331 -9.87 6.17 -4.47
CA ILE A 331 -9.91 4.75 -4.87
C ILE A 331 -9.85 4.63 -6.39
N LEU A 332 -10.63 5.42 -7.14
CA LEU A 332 -10.65 5.36 -8.60
C LEU A 332 -9.32 5.81 -9.23
N LEU A 333 -8.57 6.69 -8.59
CA LEU A 333 -7.21 6.99 -9.02
C LEU A 333 -6.31 5.76 -8.87
N SER A 334 -6.38 5.07 -7.74
CA SER A 334 -5.61 3.83 -7.52
C SER A 334 -6.01 2.71 -8.48
N VAL A 335 -7.29 2.63 -8.90
CA VAL A 335 -7.74 1.72 -9.97
C VAL A 335 -6.99 1.98 -11.26
N SER A 336 -6.86 3.25 -11.66
CA SER A 336 -6.16 3.61 -12.90
C SER A 336 -4.68 3.23 -12.87
N ILE A 337 -4.02 3.40 -11.71
CA ILE A 337 -2.63 2.98 -11.50
C ILE A 337 -2.50 1.46 -11.67
N GLY A 338 -3.38 0.68 -11.03
CA GLY A 338 -3.36 -0.78 -11.13
C GLY A 338 -3.56 -1.29 -12.57
N ILE A 339 -4.50 -0.71 -13.31
CA ILE A 339 -4.74 -1.06 -14.72
C ILE A 339 -3.54 -0.68 -15.58
N GLN A 340 -3.02 0.53 -15.44
CA GLN A 340 -1.88 1.00 -16.24
C GLN A 340 -0.66 0.12 -15.99
N LEU A 341 -0.33 -0.16 -14.72
CA LEU A 341 0.83 -0.94 -14.34
C LEU A 341 0.81 -2.33 -15.01
N ILE A 342 -0.29 -3.04 -14.89
CA ILE A 342 -0.43 -4.40 -15.41
C ILE A 342 -0.46 -4.42 -16.94
N LEU A 343 -1.28 -3.57 -17.57
CA LEU A 343 -1.37 -3.54 -19.02
C LEU A 343 -0.06 -3.09 -19.68
N THR A 344 0.69 -2.20 -19.03
CA THR A 344 2.02 -1.79 -19.50
C THR A 344 2.99 -2.98 -19.54
N VAL A 345 3.00 -3.86 -18.54
CA VAL A 345 3.83 -5.07 -18.53
C VAL A 345 3.43 -5.98 -19.70
N LEU A 346 2.12 -6.19 -19.91
CA LEU A 346 1.63 -7.02 -21.03
C LEU A 346 1.98 -6.42 -22.39
N GLN A 347 1.88 -5.10 -22.56
CA GLN A 347 2.30 -4.41 -23.79
C GLN A 347 3.81 -4.57 -24.01
N ALA A 348 4.64 -4.34 -22.99
CA ALA A 348 6.09 -4.46 -23.09
C ALA A 348 6.54 -5.87 -23.50
N LEU A 349 5.84 -6.92 -23.05
CA LEU A 349 6.14 -8.31 -23.46
C LEU A 349 5.99 -8.55 -24.99
N THR A 350 5.16 -7.77 -25.67
CA THR A 350 4.93 -7.88 -27.12
C THR A 350 5.73 -6.88 -27.95
N MET A 351 6.42 -5.92 -27.34
CA MET A 351 7.16 -4.84 -27.99
C MET A 351 8.66 -5.12 -28.05
N ASP A 352 9.37 -4.36 -28.89
CA ASP A 352 10.82 -4.42 -28.96
C ASP A 352 11.44 -3.80 -27.69
N ARG A 353 12.06 -4.65 -26.90
CA ARG A 353 12.72 -4.32 -25.60
C ARG A 353 14.22 -4.09 -25.73
N SER A 354 14.75 -4.14 -26.93
CA SER A 354 16.20 -3.99 -27.15
C SER A 354 16.65 -2.55 -26.92
N LEU A 355 17.64 -2.39 -26.05
CA LEU A 355 18.39 -1.14 -25.87
C LEU A 355 19.83 -1.35 -26.36
N GLY A 356 19.98 -1.34 -27.70
CA GLY A 356 21.22 -1.68 -28.36
C GLY A 356 21.44 -3.20 -28.52
N PRO A 357 22.63 -3.63 -28.97
CA PRO A 357 22.86 -5.00 -29.46
C PRO A 357 22.97 -6.07 -28.36
N ARG A 358 23.14 -5.69 -27.09
CA ARG A 358 23.44 -6.62 -26.00
C ARG A 358 22.54 -6.52 -24.78
N PHE A 359 21.67 -5.53 -24.74
CA PHE A 359 20.82 -5.30 -23.57
C PHE A 359 19.35 -5.25 -23.96
N SER A 360 18.53 -5.99 -23.21
CA SER A 360 17.06 -5.99 -23.32
C SER A 360 16.47 -5.60 -21.98
N ILE A 361 15.58 -4.60 -21.98
CA ILE A 361 14.91 -4.14 -20.76
C ILE A 361 13.87 -5.20 -20.36
N PRO A 362 13.85 -5.67 -19.11
CA PRO A 362 12.80 -6.56 -18.62
C PRO A 362 11.43 -5.85 -18.60
N ALA A 363 10.38 -6.51 -19.06
CA ALA A 363 9.03 -5.92 -19.09
C ALA A 363 8.54 -5.49 -17.69
N GLY A 364 8.87 -6.25 -16.65
CA GLY A 364 8.56 -5.91 -15.26
C GLY A 364 9.29 -4.66 -14.74
N SER A 365 10.41 -4.24 -15.38
CA SER A 365 11.16 -3.03 -14.99
C SER A 365 10.51 -1.73 -15.47
N MET A 366 9.49 -1.76 -16.31
CA MET A 366 8.82 -0.55 -16.81
C MET A 366 8.28 0.35 -15.69
N VAL A 367 7.87 -0.23 -14.56
CA VAL A 367 7.42 0.52 -13.36
C VAL A 367 8.47 1.51 -12.85
N VAL A 368 9.75 1.29 -13.08
CA VAL A 368 10.85 2.18 -12.68
C VAL A 368 10.68 3.58 -13.25
N SER A 369 10.12 3.69 -14.46
CA SER A 369 9.84 4.99 -15.11
C SER A 369 8.89 5.86 -14.27
N SER A 370 7.83 5.26 -13.72
CA SER A 370 6.91 5.95 -12.81
C SER A 370 7.59 6.29 -11.48
N LEU A 371 8.32 5.34 -10.87
CA LEU A 371 9.02 5.56 -9.59
C LEU A 371 10.05 6.70 -9.69
N VAL A 372 10.89 6.70 -10.72
CA VAL A 372 11.89 7.77 -10.95
C VAL A 372 11.20 9.11 -11.19
N SER A 373 10.15 9.13 -12.00
CA SER A 373 9.37 10.34 -12.25
C SER A 373 8.74 10.88 -10.96
N THR A 374 8.21 10.00 -10.11
CA THR A 374 7.65 10.39 -8.80
C THR A 374 8.72 11.01 -7.92
N VAL A 375 9.89 10.38 -7.79
CA VAL A 375 11.00 10.89 -6.96
C VAL A 375 11.50 12.24 -7.47
N VAL A 376 11.75 12.35 -8.78
CA VAL A 376 12.19 13.61 -9.41
C VAL A 376 11.14 14.71 -9.20
N SER A 377 9.86 14.39 -9.38
CA SER A 377 8.76 15.35 -9.18
C SER A 377 8.63 15.79 -7.73
N LEU A 378 8.81 14.89 -6.75
CA LEU A 378 8.83 15.22 -5.33
C LEU A 378 9.99 16.17 -5.00
N LEU A 379 11.19 15.89 -5.52
CA LEU A 379 12.36 16.76 -5.33
C LEU A 379 12.14 18.14 -5.95
N LEU A 380 11.58 18.21 -7.16
CA LEU A 380 11.25 19.49 -7.82
C LEU A 380 10.17 20.25 -7.05
N LEU A 381 9.15 19.57 -6.55
CA LEU A 381 8.12 20.19 -5.70
C LEU A 381 8.73 20.80 -4.45
N ASP A 382 9.54 20.02 -3.72
CA ASP A 382 10.09 20.43 -2.43
C ASP A 382 11.17 21.52 -2.56
N ARG A 383 12.10 21.36 -3.52
CA ARG A 383 13.27 22.23 -3.66
C ARG A 383 13.07 23.45 -4.55
N LEU A 384 12.13 23.40 -5.48
CA LEU A 384 11.92 24.46 -6.47
C LEU A 384 10.51 25.06 -6.38
N ILE A 385 9.46 24.25 -6.52
CA ILE A 385 8.09 24.75 -6.69
C ILE A 385 7.55 25.35 -5.39
N LEU A 386 7.68 24.68 -4.26
CA LEU A 386 7.20 25.18 -2.97
C LEU A 386 7.95 26.44 -2.50
N PRO A 387 9.29 26.54 -2.58
CA PRO A 387 10.00 27.79 -2.26
C PRO A 387 9.65 28.95 -3.19
N LEU A 388 9.46 28.70 -4.50
CA LEU A 388 9.01 29.72 -5.44
C LEU A 388 7.57 30.17 -5.13
N TRP A 389 6.69 29.22 -4.81
CA TRP A 389 5.33 29.52 -4.40
C TRP A 389 5.28 30.41 -3.14
N GLN A 390 6.10 30.11 -2.14
CA GLN A 390 6.19 30.91 -0.91
C GLN A 390 6.67 32.34 -1.16
N LYS A 391 7.49 32.57 -2.19
CA LYS A 391 7.89 33.91 -2.61
C LYS A 391 6.77 34.68 -3.32
N LEU A 392 5.87 33.97 -3.99
CA LEU A 392 4.77 34.55 -4.78
C LEU A 392 3.46 34.66 -3.98
N SER A 393 3.28 33.81 -2.97
CA SER A 393 2.06 33.75 -2.18
C SER A 393 2.39 33.51 -0.70
N PRO A 394 1.78 34.31 0.22
CA PRO A 394 2.02 34.16 1.66
C PRO A 394 1.45 32.85 2.24
N HIS A 395 0.63 32.12 1.48
CA HIS A 395 -0.02 30.90 1.95
C HIS A 395 0.51 29.68 1.19
N PRO A 396 0.84 28.55 1.88
CA PRO A 396 1.23 27.31 1.22
C PRO A 396 0.07 26.77 0.37
N PRO A 397 0.36 26.01 -0.71
CA PRO A 397 -0.68 25.42 -1.53
C PRO A 397 -1.52 24.44 -0.71
N ARG A 398 -2.85 24.63 -0.73
CA ARG A 398 -3.78 23.77 0.01
C ARG A 398 -3.67 22.31 -0.45
N PRO A 399 -3.66 21.31 0.47
CA PRO A 399 -3.58 19.90 0.11
C PRO A 399 -4.62 19.47 -0.92
N LEU A 400 -5.86 19.95 -0.81
CA LEU A 400 -6.94 19.66 -1.75
C LEU A 400 -6.61 20.06 -3.19
N ARG A 401 -5.95 21.22 -3.40
CA ARG A 401 -5.53 21.64 -4.76
C ARG A 401 -4.46 20.71 -5.34
N ARG A 402 -3.51 20.27 -4.51
CA ARG A 402 -2.47 19.31 -4.92
C ARG A 402 -3.08 17.97 -5.33
N ILE A 403 -4.01 17.45 -4.54
CA ILE A 403 -4.74 16.21 -4.85
C ILE A 403 -5.52 16.37 -6.17
N GLY A 404 -6.24 17.49 -6.35
CA GLY A 404 -7.00 17.76 -7.57
C GLY A 404 -6.13 17.83 -8.82
N LEU A 405 -4.96 18.47 -8.76
CA LEU A 405 -3.97 18.46 -9.85
C LEU A 405 -3.49 17.04 -10.15
N GLY A 406 -3.25 16.22 -9.10
CA GLY A 406 -2.90 14.82 -9.26
C GLY A 406 -3.96 14.05 -10.07
N HIS A 407 -5.25 14.25 -9.80
CA HIS A 407 -6.34 13.63 -10.57
C HIS A 407 -6.32 14.01 -12.06
N ILE A 408 -6.12 15.31 -12.38
CA ILE A 408 -6.07 15.78 -13.78
C ILE A 408 -4.87 15.18 -14.51
N ILE A 409 -3.69 15.23 -13.90
CA ILE A 409 -2.45 14.72 -14.52
C ILE A 409 -2.53 13.19 -14.68
N ASN A 410 -3.10 12.47 -13.70
CA ASN A 410 -3.33 11.04 -13.83
C ASN A 410 -4.24 10.71 -15.01
N THR A 411 -5.35 11.45 -15.18
CA THR A 411 -6.24 11.29 -16.34
C THR A 411 -5.50 11.51 -17.66
N ALA A 412 -4.64 12.54 -17.72
CA ALA A 412 -3.80 12.80 -18.89
C ALA A 412 -2.79 11.66 -19.14
N GLY A 413 -2.20 11.08 -18.11
CA GLY A 413 -1.31 9.92 -18.21
C GLY A 413 -2.01 8.68 -18.78
N ILE A 414 -3.23 8.39 -18.31
CA ILE A 414 -4.04 7.28 -18.84
C ILE A 414 -4.46 7.54 -20.31
N ALA A 415 -4.84 8.76 -20.63
CA ALA A 415 -5.12 9.14 -22.04
C ALA A 415 -3.87 9.00 -22.93
N ALA A 416 -2.69 9.35 -22.43
CA ALA A 416 -1.43 9.12 -23.12
C ALA A 416 -1.16 7.62 -23.34
N SER A 417 -1.46 6.76 -22.35
CA SER A 417 -1.40 5.29 -22.51
C SER A 417 -2.32 4.81 -23.64
N ALA A 418 -3.54 5.35 -23.73
CA ALA A 418 -4.48 5.02 -24.81
C ALA A 418 -3.94 5.41 -26.19
N LEU A 419 -3.30 6.59 -26.30
CA LEU A 419 -2.71 7.06 -27.57
C LEU A 419 -1.50 6.20 -27.98
N VAL A 420 -0.64 5.84 -27.04
CA VAL A 420 0.50 4.93 -27.30
C VAL A 420 -0.01 3.57 -27.75
N GLU A 421 -1.03 3.03 -27.08
CA GLU A 421 -1.62 1.75 -27.46
C GLU A 421 -2.30 1.81 -28.83
N ARG A 422 -3.00 2.88 -29.15
CA ARG A 422 -3.57 3.09 -30.49
C ARG A 422 -2.50 3.01 -31.58
N LYS A 423 -1.33 3.61 -31.33
CA LYS A 423 -0.18 3.53 -32.24
C LYS A 423 0.32 2.09 -32.36
N ARG A 424 0.52 1.38 -31.21
CA ARG A 424 0.94 -0.02 -31.19
C ARG A 424 -0.04 -0.91 -31.97
N ALA A 425 -1.33 -0.80 -31.68
CA ALA A 425 -2.39 -1.56 -32.35
C ALA A 425 -2.49 -1.25 -33.87
N SER A 426 -2.18 -0.02 -34.29
CA SER A 426 -2.10 0.33 -35.72
C SER A 426 -0.97 -0.42 -36.42
N ILE A 427 0.20 -0.52 -35.77
CA ILE A 427 1.36 -1.28 -36.28
C ILE A 427 1.02 -2.76 -36.36
N VAL A 428 0.41 -3.34 -35.34
CA VAL A 428 -0.03 -4.76 -35.33
C VAL A 428 -0.95 -5.03 -36.52
N ARG A 429 -1.95 -4.16 -36.76
CA ARG A 429 -2.89 -4.31 -37.88
C ARG A 429 -2.23 -4.19 -39.26
N SER A 430 -1.18 -3.37 -39.40
CA SER A 430 -0.47 -3.20 -40.69
C SER A 430 0.43 -4.38 -41.06
N HIS A 431 0.78 -5.24 -40.08
CA HIS A 431 1.64 -6.40 -40.28
C HIS A 431 0.87 -7.74 -40.23
N GLN A 432 -0.43 -7.75 -40.44
CA GLN A 432 -1.17 -9.00 -40.63
C GLN A 432 -0.86 -9.61 -42.03
N PRO A 433 -0.62 -10.94 -42.11
CA PRO A 433 -0.83 -12.01 -41.12
C PRO A 433 0.36 -12.30 -40.18
N GLU A 434 1.51 -11.62 -40.30
CA GLU A 434 2.73 -11.89 -39.50
C GLU A 434 2.48 -11.80 -38.02
N SER A 435 1.62 -10.85 -37.58
CA SER A 435 1.27 -10.65 -36.16
C SER A 435 0.50 -11.82 -35.50
N GLN A 436 0.06 -12.80 -36.30
CA GLN A 436 -0.63 -14.00 -35.78
C GLN A 436 0.34 -15.11 -35.36
N HIS A 437 1.64 -14.97 -35.61
CA HIS A 437 2.64 -15.90 -35.13
C HIS A 437 2.97 -15.59 -33.67
N GLY A 438 2.96 -16.58 -32.80
CA GLY A 438 3.11 -16.41 -31.35
C GLY A 438 4.41 -15.74 -30.88
N ASP A 439 5.47 -15.81 -31.70
CA ASP A 439 6.79 -15.20 -31.41
C ASP A 439 7.01 -13.84 -32.08
N TRP A 440 5.98 -13.26 -32.73
CA TRP A 440 6.12 -12.00 -33.43
C TRP A 440 6.21 -10.81 -32.45
N VAL A 441 7.28 -10.04 -32.56
CA VAL A 441 7.53 -8.83 -31.78
C VAL A 441 7.10 -7.61 -32.58
N VAL A 442 6.30 -6.75 -31.95
CA VAL A 442 5.85 -5.49 -32.57
C VAL A 442 7.07 -4.59 -32.84
N PRO A 443 7.31 -4.12 -34.08
CA PRO A 443 8.44 -3.25 -34.40
C PRO A 443 8.22 -1.82 -33.86
N MET A 444 8.06 -1.71 -32.57
CA MET A 444 7.89 -0.49 -31.80
C MET A 444 8.61 -0.65 -30.47
N THR A 445 9.54 0.26 -30.17
CA THR A 445 10.28 0.21 -28.91
C THR A 445 9.36 0.43 -27.72
N GLU A 446 9.57 -0.34 -26.65
CA GLU A 446 8.84 -0.19 -25.37
C GLU A 446 9.07 1.17 -24.70
N LEU A 447 10.12 1.93 -25.08
CA LEU A 447 10.37 3.28 -24.55
C LEU A 447 9.19 4.24 -24.76
N TRP A 448 8.28 3.96 -25.69
CA TRP A 448 7.03 4.72 -25.82
C TRP A 448 6.14 4.63 -24.58
N LEU A 449 6.26 3.55 -23.78
CA LEU A 449 5.51 3.36 -22.53
C LEU A 449 6.05 4.22 -21.39
N VAL A 450 7.30 4.69 -21.50
CA VAL A 450 7.94 5.55 -20.47
C VAL A 450 7.19 6.88 -20.30
N LEU A 451 6.73 7.48 -21.42
CA LEU A 451 6.06 8.78 -21.36
C LEU A 451 4.78 8.76 -20.52
N PRO A 452 3.79 7.88 -20.78
CA PRO A 452 2.59 7.82 -19.93
C PRO A 452 2.88 7.45 -18.49
N LEU A 453 3.84 6.55 -18.22
CA LEU A 453 4.27 6.20 -16.88
C LEU A 453 4.93 7.38 -16.15
N ALA A 454 5.73 8.17 -16.84
CA ALA A 454 6.32 9.37 -16.26
C ALA A 454 5.24 10.41 -15.89
N VAL A 455 4.24 10.60 -16.74
CA VAL A 455 3.11 11.52 -16.45
C VAL A 455 2.33 11.05 -15.22
N THR A 456 2.04 9.77 -15.09
CA THR A 456 1.39 9.24 -13.88
C THR A 456 2.28 9.33 -12.64
N GLY A 457 3.59 9.17 -12.77
CA GLY A 457 4.52 9.41 -11.66
C GLY A 457 4.48 10.86 -11.14
N VAL A 458 4.32 11.85 -12.03
CA VAL A 458 4.06 13.26 -11.61
C VAL A 458 2.74 13.37 -10.85
N ALA A 459 1.69 12.70 -11.32
CA ALA A 459 0.40 12.67 -10.64
C ALA A 459 0.50 12.09 -9.23
N ASP A 460 1.22 10.98 -9.06
CA ASP A 460 1.45 10.31 -7.79
C ASP A 460 2.20 11.21 -6.79
N ALA A 461 3.21 11.94 -7.26
CA ALA A 461 3.96 12.90 -6.44
C ALA A 461 3.11 14.05 -5.89
N LEU A 462 2.04 14.42 -6.59
CA LEU A 462 1.09 15.43 -6.13
C LEU A 462 -0.01 14.83 -5.24
N HIS A 463 -0.55 13.69 -5.65
CA HIS A 463 -1.73 13.07 -5.04
C HIS A 463 -1.44 12.47 -3.67
N PHE A 464 -0.52 11.50 -3.57
CA PHE A 464 -0.29 10.78 -2.32
C PHE A 464 0.23 11.65 -1.18
N PRO A 465 1.25 12.51 -1.36
CA PRO A 465 1.67 13.43 -0.31
C PRO A 465 0.61 14.48 0.02
N GLY A 466 -0.19 14.90 -0.97
CA GLY A 466 -1.35 15.76 -0.75
C GLY A 466 -2.38 15.12 0.17
N GLN A 467 -2.68 13.83 -0.02
CA GLN A 467 -3.59 13.07 0.85
C GLN A 467 -3.03 12.90 2.26
N VAL A 468 -1.77 12.52 2.39
CA VAL A 468 -1.10 12.41 3.69
C VAL A 468 -1.21 13.74 4.42
N ALA A 469 -0.88 14.86 3.78
CA ALA A 469 -0.98 16.19 4.37
C ALA A 469 -2.42 16.52 4.80
N LEU A 470 -3.43 16.19 3.97
CA LEU A 470 -4.84 16.39 4.30
C LEU A 470 -5.24 15.60 5.54
N TYR A 471 -4.87 14.31 5.61
CA TYR A 471 -5.21 13.46 6.75
C TYR A 471 -4.51 13.90 8.04
N PHE A 472 -3.25 14.30 7.96
CA PHE A 472 -2.53 14.84 9.13
C PHE A 472 -3.09 16.16 9.64
N GLN A 473 -3.72 16.97 8.77
CA GLN A 473 -4.42 18.20 9.15
C GLN A 473 -5.81 17.92 9.70
N ALA A 474 -6.52 16.97 9.11
CA ALA A 474 -7.92 16.68 9.45
C ALA A 474 -8.08 15.79 10.68
N PHE A 475 -7.10 14.91 10.97
CA PHE A 475 -7.21 13.95 12.05
C PHE A 475 -6.56 14.44 13.34
N PRO A 476 -7.23 14.21 14.48
CA PRO A 476 -6.63 14.42 15.79
C PRO A 476 -5.43 13.49 15.99
N ARG A 477 -4.63 13.77 17.03
CA ARG A 477 -3.39 13.03 17.31
C ARG A 477 -3.61 11.53 17.49
N SER A 478 -4.74 11.13 18.07
CA SER A 478 -5.19 9.75 18.28
C SER A 478 -5.39 8.95 16.99
N LEU A 479 -5.74 9.60 15.87
CA LEU A 479 -6.04 8.96 14.58
C LEU A 479 -4.92 9.09 13.53
N LYS A 480 -3.75 9.62 13.88
CA LYS A 480 -2.65 9.78 12.91
C LYS A 480 -2.15 8.46 12.34
N SER A 481 -2.14 7.39 13.15
CA SER A 481 -1.83 6.02 12.67
C SER A 481 -2.91 5.48 11.73
N THR A 482 -4.16 5.89 11.92
CA THR A 482 -5.28 5.53 11.04
C THR A 482 -5.11 6.12 9.64
N ALA A 483 -4.42 7.27 9.50
CA ALA A 483 -4.16 7.90 8.20
C ALA A 483 -3.37 6.98 7.27
N THR A 484 -2.32 6.33 7.77
CA THR A 484 -1.52 5.35 7.00
C THR A 484 -2.35 4.12 6.62
N GLY A 485 -3.20 3.65 7.54
CA GLY A 485 -4.14 2.54 7.26
C GLY A 485 -5.15 2.89 6.16
N MET A 486 -5.66 4.12 6.15
CA MET A 486 -6.57 4.57 5.09
C MET A 486 -5.90 4.64 3.72
N MET A 487 -4.61 5.03 3.66
CA MET A 487 -3.84 4.99 2.41
C MET A 487 -3.67 3.56 1.89
N ALA A 488 -3.29 2.63 2.77
CA ALA A 488 -3.17 1.22 2.43
C ALA A 488 -4.49 0.65 1.88
N LEU A 489 -5.61 1.01 2.50
CA LEU A 489 -6.94 0.56 2.09
C LEU A 489 -7.35 1.14 0.72
N ILE A 490 -7.03 2.41 0.43
CA ILE A 490 -7.25 3.00 -0.91
C ILE A 490 -6.52 2.20 -1.98
N ILE A 491 -5.23 1.94 -1.75
CA ILE A 491 -4.39 1.23 -2.71
C ILE A 491 -4.89 -0.20 -2.91
N ALA A 492 -5.20 -0.91 -1.82
CA ALA A 492 -5.73 -2.27 -1.89
C ALA A 492 -7.05 -2.35 -2.66
N LEU A 493 -8.02 -1.49 -2.33
CA LEU A 493 -9.30 -1.41 -3.04
C LEU A 493 -9.11 -1.04 -4.50
N GLY A 494 -8.16 -0.14 -4.79
CA GLY A 494 -7.78 0.21 -6.15
C GLY A 494 -7.33 -1.00 -6.96
N PHE A 495 -6.44 -1.82 -6.44
CA PHE A 495 -5.99 -3.04 -7.12
C PHE A 495 -7.08 -4.10 -7.26
N TYR A 496 -7.92 -4.33 -6.25
CA TYR A 496 -9.05 -5.27 -6.36
C TYR A 496 -10.07 -4.82 -7.41
N LEU A 497 -10.42 -3.54 -7.43
CA LEU A 497 -11.32 -3.00 -8.45
C LEU A 497 -10.67 -2.99 -9.83
N SER A 498 -9.35 -2.78 -9.93
CA SER A 498 -8.58 -2.94 -11.17
C SER A 498 -8.71 -4.36 -11.72
N ALA A 499 -8.52 -5.39 -10.86
CA ALA A 499 -8.72 -6.78 -11.25
C ALA A 499 -10.16 -7.04 -11.74
N ALA A 500 -11.16 -6.51 -11.03
CA ALA A 500 -12.57 -6.63 -11.42
C ALA A 500 -12.86 -5.93 -12.76
N MET A 501 -12.27 -4.75 -13.03
CA MET A 501 -12.43 -4.05 -14.31
C MET A 501 -11.76 -4.79 -15.48
N VAL A 502 -10.61 -5.41 -15.27
CA VAL A 502 -9.94 -6.26 -16.25
C VAL A 502 -10.84 -7.46 -16.58
N ASP A 503 -11.40 -8.14 -15.57
CA ASP A 503 -12.31 -9.28 -15.76
C ASP A 503 -13.60 -8.85 -16.49
N MET A 504 -14.19 -7.72 -16.09
CA MET A 504 -15.37 -7.16 -16.76
C MET A 504 -15.08 -6.81 -18.23
N SER A 505 -13.94 -6.19 -18.52
CA SER A 505 -13.52 -5.86 -19.86
C SER A 505 -13.34 -7.10 -20.73
N ARG A 506 -12.89 -8.22 -20.15
CA ARG A 506 -12.78 -9.52 -20.83
C ARG A 506 -14.14 -10.14 -21.11
N ARG A 507 -14.99 -10.27 -20.09
CA ARG A 507 -16.24 -11.05 -20.17
C ARG A 507 -17.40 -10.30 -20.82
N VAL A 508 -17.52 -8.99 -20.57
CA VAL A 508 -18.67 -8.21 -21.04
C VAL A 508 -18.41 -7.58 -22.39
N THR A 509 -17.22 -7.00 -22.59
CA THR A 509 -16.92 -6.25 -23.82
C THR A 509 -16.11 -7.05 -24.83
N GLY A 510 -15.41 -8.10 -24.39
CA GLY A 510 -14.47 -8.85 -25.23
C GLY A 510 -13.27 -8.03 -25.73
N TRP A 511 -12.97 -6.88 -25.08
CA TRP A 511 -11.85 -6.04 -25.47
C TRP A 511 -10.50 -6.61 -25.09
N LEU A 512 -10.45 -7.43 -24.03
CA LEU A 512 -9.25 -8.14 -23.61
C LEU A 512 -9.39 -9.62 -23.99
N GLN A 513 -8.51 -10.07 -24.86
CA GLN A 513 -8.39 -11.46 -25.29
C GLN A 513 -7.14 -12.09 -24.67
N ASP A 514 -6.99 -13.41 -24.83
CA ASP A 514 -5.82 -14.14 -24.33
C ASP A 514 -4.52 -13.67 -25.01
N ASP A 515 -4.62 -13.28 -26.31
CA ASP A 515 -3.55 -12.58 -27.01
C ASP A 515 -3.71 -11.07 -26.91
N ILE A 516 -2.67 -10.39 -26.42
CA ILE A 516 -2.67 -8.95 -26.27
C ILE A 516 -2.65 -8.22 -27.62
N ASN A 517 -2.09 -8.82 -28.68
CA ASN A 517 -2.06 -8.25 -30.01
C ASN A 517 -3.44 -8.26 -30.68
N GLY A 518 -4.29 -9.24 -30.37
CA GLY A 518 -5.69 -9.29 -30.78
C GLY A 518 -6.63 -8.46 -29.92
N SER A 519 -6.17 -7.95 -28.80
CA SER A 519 -6.95 -7.21 -27.81
C SER A 519 -7.16 -5.74 -28.24
N LYS A 520 -8.27 -5.14 -27.76
CA LYS A 520 -8.58 -3.70 -27.91
C LYS A 520 -8.21 -2.95 -26.62
N VAL A 521 -6.95 -3.03 -26.22
CA VAL A 521 -6.45 -2.44 -24.96
C VAL A 521 -6.64 -0.92 -24.94
N GLU A 522 -6.60 -0.26 -26.11
CA GLU A 522 -6.88 1.17 -26.25
C GLU A 522 -8.24 1.55 -25.68
N ASN A 523 -9.27 0.70 -25.87
CA ASN A 523 -10.62 0.95 -25.38
C ASN A 523 -10.69 0.88 -23.85
N VAL A 524 -9.93 -0.03 -23.25
CA VAL A 524 -9.82 -0.13 -21.79
C VAL A 524 -9.21 1.14 -21.21
N TYR A 525 -8.12 1.65 -21.80
CA TYR A 525 -7.52 2.90 -21.37
C TYR A 525 -8.46 4.10 -21.55
N TRP A 526 -9.20 4.20 -22.67
CA TRP A 526 -10.19 5.26 -22.85
C TRP A 526 -11.35 5.17 -21.85
N LEU A 527 -11.83 3.97 -21.55
CA LEU A 527 -12.84 3.77 -20.50
C LEU A 527 -12.33 4.29 -19.15
N VAL A 528 -11.11 3.91 -18.76
CA VAL A 528 -10.49 4.33 -17.49
C VAL A 528 -10.26 5.85 -17.48
N ALA A 529 -9.78 6.44 -18.58
CA ALA A 529 -9.63 7.89 -18.70
C ALA A 529 -10.97 8.63 -18.52
N GLY A 530 -12.04 8.12 -19.12
CA GLY A 530 -13.39 8.67 -18.94
C GLY A 530 -13.86 8.57 -17.50
N LEU A 531 -13.66 7.42 -16.85
CA LEU A 531 -14.02 7.20 -15.43
C LEU A 531 -13.20 8.10 -14.50
N THR A 532 -11.89 8.28 -14.74
CA THR A 532 -11.06 9.18 -13.91
C THR A 532 -11.44 10.64 -14.11
N LEU A 533 -11.89 11.05 -15.30
CA LEU A 533 -12.40 12.40 -15.56
C LEU A 533 -13.72 12.65 -14.80
N VAL A 534 -14.65 11.71 -14.83
CA VAL A 534 -15.91 11.77 -14.05
C VAL A 534 -15.59 11.82 -12.56
N ASN A 535 -14.66 10.98 -12.12
CA ASN A 535 -14.19 10.96 -10.73
C ASN A 535 -13.53 12.29 -10.31
N PHE A 536 -12.83 12.96 -11.20
CA PHE A 536 -12.32 14.31 -10.92
C PHE A 536 -13.47 15.31 -10.64
N GLY A 537 -14.56 15.24 -11.41
CA GLY A 537 -15.77 16.03 -11.13
C GLY A 537 -16.35 15.71 -9.75
N TYR A 538 -16.45 14.42 -9.40
CA TYR A 538 -16.87 13.97 -8.06
C TYR A 538 -15.92 14.49 -6.97
N TYR A 539 -14.61 14.39 -7.18
CA TYR A 539 -13.62 14.92 -6.26
C TYR A 539 -13.80 16.42 -6.00
N VAL A 540 -14.00 17.22 -7.06
CA VAL A 540 -14.22 18.68 -6.94
C VAL A 540 -15.46 18.99 -6.13
N LEU A 541 -16.55 18.23 -6.34
CA LEU A 541 -17.78 18.36 -5.54
C LEU A 541 -17.50 18.05 -4.06
N CYS A 542 -16.84 16.92 -3.78
CA CYS A 542 -16.49 16.53 -2.41
C CYS A 542 -15.56 17.55 -1.72
N ALA A 543 -14.59 18.09 -2.45
CA ALA A 543 -13.68 19.09 -1.93
C ALA A 543 -14.40 20.39 -1.54
N LYS A 544 -15.34 20.86 -2.38
CA LYS A 544 -16.19 22.04 -2.06
C LYS A 544 -17.10 21.80 -0.86
N LEU A 545 -17.62 20.59 -0.69
CA LEU A 545 -18.46 20.26 0.46
C LEU A 545 -17.66 20.08 1.76
N TYR A 546 -16.38 19.77 1.62
CA TYR A 546 -15.47 19.63 2.76
C TYR A 546 -14.95 20.96 3.28
N GLU A 547 -14.61 21.91 2.39
CA GLU A 547 -14.20 23.29 2.73
C GLU A 547 -15.34 24.06 3.40
#